data_5fd0ef5196529ab3fc10ce9e4f07a57b
#
_entry.id   5fd0ef5196529ab3fc10ce9e4f07a57b
#
_cell.length_a   1.000
_cell.length_b   1.000
_cell.length_c   1.000
_cell.angle_alpha   90.00
_cell.angle_beta   90.00
_cell.angle_gamma   90.00
#
_symmetry.space_group_name_H-M   'P 1'
#
loop_
_entity.id
_entity.type
_entity.pdbx_description
1 polymer ?
#
loop_
_entity_poly.entity_id
_entity_poly.type
_entity_poly.pdbx_seq_one_letter_code
_entity_poly.pdbx_strand_id
1 'polypeptide(L)'
;ILDAGEGLPSVIYNSPYYGFETKADLFFALREKYPQLVGFKEFGGSTALNYAAENITETQEDLALVVGVDTQVFHGIVNCGARGVITGIGNVLPEAVIKLYELCIDTVKGNLQSKKLAIELNNSLKVLSTFDEGPDLVLFYKYLLKLNGEDEYSYHFNEFDKLSLSQSNYAEKQFKQFKKWWNNWNN
;
A
#
# COMPACT_ATOMS: atom_id res chain seq x y z
N ILE A 1 6.22 -0.85 23.88
CA ILE A 1 5.08 -1.25 23.03
C ILE A 1 5.00 -2.77 23.00
N LEU A 2 6.05 -3.48 22.57
CA LEU A 2 6.04 -4.95 22.44
C LEU A 2 5.83 -5.66 23.77
N ASP A 3 6.39 -5.16 24.87
CA ASP A 3 6.14 -5.67 26.22
C ASP A 3 4.66 -5.53 26.63
N ALA A 4 4.02 -4.41 26.24
CA ALA A 4 2.62 -4.14 26.55
C ALA A 4 1.65 -4.91 25.63
N GLY A 5 2.13 -5.47 24.54
CA GLY A 5 1.34 -6.27 23.59
C GLY A 5 1.04 -7.69 24.05
N GLU A 6 1.53 -8.11 25.22
CA GLU A 6 1.23 -9.40 25.86
C GLU A 6 1.32 -10.62 24.92
N GLY A 7 2.30 -10.61 24.01
CA GLY A 7 2.53 -11.69 23.04
C GLY A 7 1.67 -11.62 21.75
N LEU A 8 0.93 -10.55 21.52
CA LEU A 8 0.18 -10.37 20.29
C LEU A 8 1.12 -10.34 19.08
N PRO A 9 0.77 -11.03 17.97
CA PRO A 9 1.50 -10.94 16.72
C PRO A 9 1.67 -9.49 16.30
N SER A 10 2.92 -9.08 16.07
CA SER A 10 3.27 -7.68 15.80
C SER A 10 4.05 -7.55 14.50
N VAL A 11 3.83 -6.45 13.79
CA VAL A 11 4.52 -6.10 12.55
C VAL A 11 5.21 -4.75 12.75
N ILE A 12 6.49 -4.65 12.40
CA ILE A 12 7.16 -3.36 12.36
C ILE A 12 6.67 -2.59 11.13
N TYR A 13 6.25 -1.35 11.35
CA TYR A 13 5.99 -0.41 10.26
C TYR A 13 7.24 0.44 10.02
N ASN A 14 7.90 0.19 8.89
CA ASN A 14 9.06 0.93 8.44
C ASN A 14 8.61 2.00 7.41
N SER A 15 9.00 3.25 7.67
CA SER A 15 8.64 4.36 6.78
C SER A 15 9.74 5.41 6.74
N PRO A 16 10.17 5.84 5.55
CA PRO A 16 11.18 6.89 5.40
C PRO A 16 10.73 8.25 5.96
N TYR A 17 9.43 8.47 6.12
CA TYR A 17 8.88 9.73 6.60
C TYR A 17 9.14 10.01 8.08
N TYR A 18 9.51 9.00 8.86
CA TYR A 18 9.76 9.17 10.30
C TYR A 18 11.22 9.41 10.63
N GLY A 19 12.09 9.55 9.62
CA GLY A 19 13.52 9.85 9.80
C GLY A 19 14.34 8.71 10.42
N PHE A 20 13.76 7.52 10.54
CA PHE A 20 14.44 6.33 11.05
C PHE A 20 13.97 5.10 10.26
N GLU A 21 14.93 4.30 9.82
CA GLU A 21 14.67 3.03 9.14
C GLU A 21 15.15 1.85 9.98
N THR A 22 14.29 0.88 10.19
CA THR A 22 14.67 -0.39 10.80
C THR A 22 15.42 -1.23 9.77
N LYS A 23 16.68 -1.51 10.05
CA LYS A 23 17.50 -2.43 9.24
C LYS A 23 17.47 -3.84 9.81
N ALA A 24 17.96 -4.81 9.04
CA ALA A 24 17.87 -6.24 9.37
C ALA A 24 18.50 -6.60 10.72
N ASP A 25 19.66 -6.04 11.05
CA ASP A 25 20.35 -6.27 12.31
C ASP A 25 19.48 -5.86 13.52
N LEU A 26 18.90 -4.69 13.48
CA LEU A 26 17.97 -4.22 14.52
C LEU A 26 16.69 -5.06 14.54
N PHE A 27 16.13 -5.40 13.37
CA PHE A 27 14.93 -6.22 13.31
C PHE A 27 15.15 -7.58 13.98
N PHE A 28 16.23 -8.27 13.67
CA PHE A 28 16.52 -9.58 14.25
C PHE A 28 16.89 -9.51 15.73
N ALA A 29 17.63 -8.48 16.16
CA ALA A 29 17.88 -8.25 17.58
C ALA A 29 16.59 -8.03 18.40
N LEU A 30 15.62 -7.33 17.80
CA LEU A 30 14.28 -7.16 18.41
C LEU A 30 13.50 -8.48 18.41
N ARG A 31 13.55 -9.24 17.34
CA ARG A 31 12.83 -10.50 17.20
C ARG A 31 13.38 -11.58 18.15
N GLU A 32 14.67 -11.61 18.40
CA GLU A 32 15.26 -12.51 19.40
C GLU A 32 14.64 -12.28 20.78
N LYS A 33 14.43 -11.03 21.16
CA LYS A 33 13.78 -10.63 22.42
C LYS A 33 12.25 -10.77 22.37
N TYR A 34 11.64 -10.55 21.21
CA TYR A 34 10.19 -10.49 21.01
C TYR A 34 9.77 -11.42 19.84
N PRO A 35 9.64 -12.74 20.10
CA PRO A 35 9.30 -13.73 19.07
C PRO A 35 7.94 -13.47 18.38
N GLN A 36 7.06 -12.67 19.00
CA GLN A 36 5.81 -12.22 18.40
C GLN A 36 5.97 -11.23 17.25
N LEU A 37 7.19 -10.78 16.90
CA LEU A 37 7.44 -10.06 15.67
C LEU A 37 7.36 -11.02 14.48
N VAL A 38 6.24 -10.95 13.75
CA VAL A 38 5.87 -11.87 12.65
C VAL A 38 5.90 -11.23 11.27
N GLY A 39 6.30 -9.97 11.18
CA GLY A 39 6.32 -9.32 9.89
C GLY A 39 6.93 -7.92 9.87
N PHE A 40 7.05 -7.43 8.64
CA PHE A 40 7.66 -6.15 8.31
C PHE A 40 6.80 -5.45 7.25
N LYS A 41 6.19 -4.31 7.60
CA LYS A 41 5.49 -3.44 6.65
C LYS A 41 6.46 -2.38 6.15
N GLU A 42 6.72 -2.39 4.84
CA GLU A 42 7.61 -1.43 4.20
C GLU A 42 6.82 -0.35 3.48
N PHE A 43 7.03 0.91 3.87
CA PHE A 43 6.43 2.10 3.24
C PHE A 43 7.46 2.90 2.42
N GLY A 44 8.54 2.27 2.02
CA GLY A 44 9.51 2.83 1.06
C GLY A 44 9.19 2.41 -0.38
N GLY A 45 9.93 2.95 -1.33
CA GLY A 45 9.84 2.57 -2.73
C GLY A 45 10.43 1.18 -3.01
N SER A 46 10.58 0.84 -4.29
CA SER A 46 11.05 -0.49 -4.73
C SER A 46 12.38 -0.90 -4.11
N THR A 47 13.32 0.02 -3.93
CA THR A 47 14.63 -0.26 -3.31
C THR A 47 14.49 -0.71 -1.85
N ALA A 48 13.59 -0.08 -1.09
CA ALA A 48 13.34 -0.45 0.30
C ALA A 48 12.64 -1.80 0.42
N LEU A 49 11.69 -2.09 -0.48
CA LEU A 49 11.05 -3.40 -0.57
C LEU A 49 12.04 -4.51 -0.95
N ASN A 50 12.94 -4.26 -1.91
CA ASN A 50 14.00 -5.21 -2.23
C ASN A 50 14.89 -5.48 -1.03
N TYR A 51 15.31 -4.42 -0.31
CA TYR A 51 16.12 -4.58 0.89
C TYR A 51 15.41 -5.45 1.95
N ALA A 52 14.14 -5.19 2.21
CA ALA A 52 13.36 -5.95 3.19
C ALA A 52 13.19 -7.42 2.77
N ALA A 53 12.95 -7.68 1.49
CA ALA A 53 12.89 -9.04 0.95
C ALA A 53 14.22 -9.77 1.11
N GLU A 54 15.29 -9.19 0.57
CA GLU A 54 16.62 -9.81 0.57
C GLU A 54 17.20 -10.07 1.97
N ASN A 55 16.99 -9.12 2.90
CA ASN A 55 17.71 -9.10 4.16
C ASN A 55 16.85 -9.51 5.37
N ILE A 56 15.51 -9.54 5.24
CA ILE A 56 14.63 -9.82 6.39
C ILE A 56 13.73 -11.03 6.12
N THR A 57 13.05 -11.10 4.98
CA THR A 57 11.94 -12.06 4.83
C THR A 57 12.21 -13.25 3.92
N GLU A 58 13.17 -13.22 2.98
CA GLU A 58 13.39 -14.26 1.98
C GLU A 58 13.69 -15.64 2.59
N THR A 59 14.50 -15.68 3.64
CA THR A 59 14.90 -16.93 4.29
C THR A 59 14.07 -17.28 5.52
N GLN A 60 13.00 -16.55 5.78
CA GLN A 60 12.20 -16.65 7.00
C GLN A 60 10.75 -16.95 6.66
N GLU A 61 10.39 -18.23 6.55
CA GLU A 61 9.04 -18.67 6.16
C GLU A 61 7.94 -18.17 7.10
N ASP A 62 8.25 -17.85 8.34
CA ASP A 62 7.33 -17.36 9.35
C ASP A 62 7.23 -15.83 9.42
N LEU A 63 8.00 -15.10 8.60
CA LEU A 63 7.90 -13.65 8.48
C LEU A 63 7.09 -13.21 7.26
N ALA A 64 6.20 -12.25 7.48
CA ALA A 64 5.42 -11.64 6.41
C ALA A 64 6.01 -10.28 6.00
N LEU A 65 6.38 -10.13 4.73
CA LEU A 65 6.54 -8.80 4.12
C LEU A 65 5.17 -8.27 3.73
N VAL A 66 4.90 -7.01 4.09
CA VAL A 66 3.66 -6.31 3.76
C VAL A 66 4.01 -5.01 3.03
N VAL A 67 3.41 -4.82 1.85
CA VAL A 67 3.57 -3.58 1.07
C VAL A 67 2.75 -2.47 1.71
N GLY A 68 3.39 -1.35 2.01
CA GLY A 68 2.75 -0.18 2.59
C GLY A 68 2.52 0.97 1.62
N VAL A 69 3.13 0.94 0.43
CA VAL A 69 3.04 1.99 -0.59
C VAL A 69 2.17 1.54 -1.75
N ASP A 70 1.15 2.29 -2.07
CA ASP A 70 0.14 1.96 -3.08
C ASP A 70 0.73 1.70 -4.48
N THR A 71 1.76 2.45 -4.88
CA THR A 71 2.42 2.31 -6.18
C THR A 71 3.25 1.04 -6.32
N GLN A 72 3.54 0.34 -5.21
CA GLN A 72 4.45 -0.81 -5.17
C GLN A 72 3.75 -2.17 -5.01
N VAL A 73 2.44 -2.23 -5.11
CA VAL A 73 1.66 -3.47 -4.91
C VAL A 73 2.14 -4.60 -5.81
N PHE A 74 2.22 -4.35 -7.12
CA PHE A 74 2.70 -5.37 -8.07
C PHE A 74 4.14 -5.80 -7.77
N HIS A 75 5.04 -4.83 -7.57
CA HIS A 75 6.45 -5.11 -7.31
C HIS A 75 6.64 -5.91 -6.01
N GLY A 76 6.00 -5.46 -4.94
CA GLY A 76 6.13 -6.11 -3.63
C GLY A 76 5.64 -7.56 -3.62
N ILE A 77 4.48 -7.84 -4.23
CA ILE A 77 3.93 -9.20 -4.24
C ILE A 77 4.70 -10.09 -5.23
N VAL A 78 4.85 -9.64 -6.48
CA VAL A 78 5.36 -10.50 -7.56
C VAL A 78 6.88 -10.67 -7.50
N ASN A 79 7.62 -9.62 -7.12
CA ASN A 79 9.08 -9.64 -7.16
C ASN A 79 9.73 -9.79 -5.77
N CYS A 80 9.05 -9.34 -4.71
CA CYS A 80 9.60 -9.35 -3.35
C CYS A 80 8.92 -10.37 -2.42
N GLY A 81 7.97 -11.17 -2.90
CA GLY A 81 7.32 -12.21 -2.11
C GLY A 81 6.43 -11.69 -0.98
N ALA A 82 5.98 -10.43 -1.06
CA ALA A 82 5.09 -9.87 -0.05
C ALA A 82 3.78 -10.65 0.05
N ARG A 83 3.33 -10.89 1.28
CA ARG A 83 2.13 -11.68 1.57
C ARG A 83 0.86 -10.85 1.71
N GLY A 84 0.99 -9.52 1.73
CA GLY A 84 -0.14 -8.63 1.87
C GLY A 84 0.20 -7.19 1.51
N VAL A 85 -0.86 -6.39 1.47
CA VAL A 85 -0.78 -4.95 1.17
C VAL A 85 -1.66 -4.17 2.15
N ILE A 86 -1.22 -2.98 2.52
CA ILE A 86 -1.99 -2.01 3.30
C ILE A 86 -1.92 -0.70 2.52
N THR A 87 -3.00 -0.36 1.82
CA THR A 87 -3.05 0.71 0.82
C THR A 87 -3.99 1.84 1.23
N GLY A 88 -3.64 3.07 0.91
CA GLY A 88 -4.50 4.23 1.10
C GLY A 88 -5.65 4.25 0.09
N ILE A 89 -5.36 3.98 -1.20
CA ILE A 89 -6.38 3.94 -2.27
C ILE A 89 -7.42 2.82 -2.06
N GLY A 90 -7.07 1.79 -1.29
CA GLY A 90 -8.01 0.73 -0.91
C GLY A 90 -9.21 1.19 -0.10
N ASN A 91 -9.13 2.36 0.58
CA ASN A 91 -10.29 2.97 1.23
C ASN A 91 -11.32 3.49 0.21
N VAL A 92 -10.86 3.89 -0.98
CA VAL A 92 -11.70 4.51 -2.02
C VAL A 92 -12.13 3.50 -3.08
N LEU A 93 -11.23 2.59 -3.44
CA LEU A 93 -11.37 1.62 -4.53
C LEU A 93 -11.02 0.21 -4.07
N PRO A 94 -11.71 -0.34 -3.05
CA PRO A 94 -11.38 -1.65 -2.47
C PRO A 94 -11.41 -2.77 -3.50
N GLU A 95 -12.40 -2.79 -4.39
CA GLU A 95 -12.54 -3.82 -5.43
C GLU A 95 -11.35 -3.84 -6.39
N ALA A 96 -10.85 -2.66 -6.79
CA ALA A 96 -9.70 -2.58 -7.68
C ALA A 96 -8.41 -3.07 -7.00
N VAL A 97 -8.22 -2.74 -5.71
CA VAL A 97 -7.05 -3.21 -4.94
C VAL A 97 -7.11 -4.71 -4.70
N ILE A 98 -8.27 -5.25 -4.32
CA ILE A 98 -8.46 -6.70 -4.16
C ILE A 98 -8.19 -7.41 -5.48
N LYS A 99 -8.74 -6.92 -6.59
CA LYS A 99 -8.50 -7.48 -7.92
C LYS A 99 -7.02 -7.46 -8.31
N LEU A 100 -6.32 -6.36 -8.03
CA LEU A 100 -4.89 -6.25 -8.28
C LEU A 100 -4.11 -7.30 -7.45
N TYR A 101 -4.44 -7.44 -6.17
CA TYR A 101 -3.83 -8.42 -5.29
C TYR A 101 -4.03 -9.86 -5.83
N GLU A 102 -5.26 -10.25 -6.18
CA GLU A 102 -5.59 -11.57 -6.73
C GLU A 102 -4.80 -11.86 -8.01
N LEU A 103 -4.74 -10.89 -8.93
CA LEU A 103 -3.97 -11.01 -10.16
C LEU A 103 -2.47 -11.16 -9.91
N CYS A 104 -1.92 -10.47 -8.90
CA CYS A 104 -0.53 -10.63 -8.48
C CYS A 104 -0.27 -12.03 -7.91
N ILE A 105 -1.16 -12.55 -7.06
CA ILE A 105 -1.05 -13.92 -6.54
C ILE A 105 -1.09 -14.96 -7.66
N ASP A 106 -1.98 -14.81 -8.63
CA ASP A 106 -2.03 -15.72 -9.78
C ASP A 106 -0.80 -15.60 -10.68
N THR A 107 -0.24 -14.40 -10.77
CA THR A 107 1.05 -14.17 -11.46
C THR A 107 2.19 -14.96 -10.80
N VAL A 108 2.27 -14.94 -9.48
CA VAL A 108 3.26 -15.72 -8.71
C VAL A 108 3.09 -17.24 -8.96
N LYS A 109 1.86 -17.71 -9.17
CA LYS A 109 1.57 -19.11 -9.56
C LYS A 109 1.90 -19.42 -11.04
N GLY A 110 2.41 -18.45 -11.80
CA GLY A 110 2.84 -18.63 -13.19
C GLY A 110 1.79 -18.26 -14.25
N ASN A 111 0.67 -17.65 -13.88
CA ASN A 111 -0.34 -17.23 -14.85
C ASN A 111 0.08 -15.96 -15.61
N LEU A 112 0.50 -16.12 -16.86
CA LEU A 112 0.96 -15.01 -17.72
C LEU A 112 -0.17 -14.04 -18.11
N GLN A 113 -1.41 -14.51 -18.21
CA GLN A 113 -2.55 -13.63 -18.49
C GLN A 113 -2.84 -12.74 -17.28
N SER A 114 -2.85 -13.30 -16.08
CA SER A 114 -2.98 -12.53 -14.83
C SER A 114 -1.86 -11.49 -14.69
N LYS A 115 -0.63 -11.83 -15.09
CA LYS A 115 0.49 -10.89 -15.10
C LYS A 115 0.22 -9.66 -15.98
N LYS A 116 -0.29 -9.88 -17.19
CA LYS A 116 -0.66 -8.78 -18.10
C LYS A 116 -1.72 -7.88 -17.47
N LEU A 117 -2.78 -8.48 -16.96
CA LEU A 117 -3.90 -7.75 -16.33
C LEU A 117 -3.45 -7.02 -15.05
N ALA A 118 -2.60 -7.63 -14.22
CA ALA A 118 -2.04 -6.99 -13.03
C ALA A 118 -1.23 -5.74 -13.38
N ILE A 119 -0.37 -5.82 -14.39
CA ILE A 119 0.43 -4.66 -14.86
C ILE A 119 -0.49 -3.55 -15.39
N GLU A 120 -1.50 -3.91 -16.15
CA GLU A 120 -2.46 -2.95 -16.72
C GLU A 120 -3.24 -2.23 -15.62
N LEU A 121 -3.79 -2.97 -14.65
CA LEU A 121 -4.54 -2.40 -13.52
C LEU A 121 -3.62 -1.55 -12.62
N ASN A 122 -2.43 -2.03 -12.29
CA ASN A 122 -1.45 -1.29 -11.50
C ASN A 122 -1.08 0.05 -12.18
N ASN A 123 -0.88 0.04 -13.50
CA ASN A 123 -0.59 1.26 -14.25
C ASN A 123 -1.79 2.22 -14.31
N SER A 124 -3.00 1.69 -14.41
CA SER A 124 -4.22 2.51 -14.43
C SER A 124 -4.53 3.15 -13.08
N LEU A 125 -4.19 2.48 -11.98
CA LEU A 125 -4.29 3.02 -10.62
C LEU A 125 -3.18 4.03 -10.30
N LYS A 126 -2.05 4.01 -11.01
CA LYS A 126 -0.79 4.66 -10.60
C LYS A 126 -0.95 6.12 -10.16
N VAL A 127 -1.72 6.93 -10.88
CA VAL A 127 -1.88 8.34 -10.55
C VAL A 127 -2.61 8.51 -9.21
N LEU A 128 -3.65 7.71 -8.96
CA LEU A 128 -4.39 7.75 -7.70
C LEU A 128 -3.55 7.17 -6.56
N SER A 129 -2.75 6.17 -6.83
CA SER A 129 -1.83 5.55 -5.88
C SER A 129 -0.69 6.49 -5.46
N THR A 130 -0.23 7.39 -6.34
CA THR A 130 0.83 8.36 -5.98
C THR A 130 0.39 9.40 -4.94
N PHE A 131 -0.90 9.54 -4.68
CA PHE A 131 -1.37 10.40 -3.60
C PHE A 131 -0.89 9.93 -2.23
N ASP A 132 -0.60 8.64 -2.08
CA ASP A 132 -0.04 8.02 -0.87
C ASP A 132 1.39 8.50 -0.55
N GLU A 133 2.12 8.96 -1.55
CA GLU A 133 3.53 9.38 -1.42
C GLU A 133 3.69 10.86 -1.06
N GLY A 134 2.59 11.62 -1.04
CA GLY A 134 2.60 13.06 -0.78
C GLY A 134 2.17 13.44 0.64
N PRO A 135 2.46 14.68 1.07
CA PRO A 135 2.07 15.18 2.39
C PRO A 135 0.55 15.29 2.58
N ASP A 136 -0.19 15.41 1.50
CA ASP A 136 -1.65 15.64 1.51
C ASP A 136 -2.45 14.34 1.29
N LEU A 137 -1.84 13.17 1.49
CA LEU A 137 -2.46 11.87 1.20
C LEU A 137 -3.86 11.71 1.81
N VAL A 138 -4.04 12.12 3.08
CA VAL A 138 -5.33 12.00 3.78
C VAL A 138 -6.39 12.91 3.14
N LEU A 139 -6.00 14.11 2.73
CA LEU A 139 -6.90 15.07 2.07
C LEU A 139 -7.35 14.54 0.71
N PHE A 140 -6.43 13.97 -0.06
CA PHE A 140 -6.75 13.36 -1.36
C PHE A 140 -7.73 12.19 -1.20
N TYR A 141 -7.44 11.23 -0.33
CA TYR A 141 -8.31 10.06 -0.17
C TYR A 141 -9.69 10.42 0.40
N LYS A 142 -9.77 11.33 1.36
CA LYS A 142 -11.07 11.85 1.84
C LYS A 142 -11.83 12.56 0.73
N TYR A 143 -11.15 13.33 -0.13
CA TYR A 143 -11.79 13.97 -1.27
C TYR A 143 -12.32 12.96 -2.29
N LEU A 144 -11.57 11.88 -2.58
CA LEU A 144 -12.04 10.81 -3.45
C LEU A 144 -13.24 10.06 -2.86
N LEU A 145 -13.26 9.80 -1.55
CA LEU A 145 -14.41 9.21 -0.85
C LEU A 145 -15.65 10.08 -1.00
N LYS A 146 -15.50 11.39 -0.80
CA LYS A 146 -16.60 12.35 -1.06
C LYS A 146 -17.10 12.27 -2.50
N LEU A 147 -16.23 12.15 -3.49
CA LEU A 147 -16.62 11.98 -4.90
C LEU A 147 -17.35 10.66 -5.17
N ASN A 148 -17.19 9.67 -4.29
CA ASN A 148 -17.94 8.41 -4.30
C ASN A 148 -19.32 8.52 -3.62
N GLY A 149 -19.66 9.67 -3.02
CA GLY A 149 -20.93 9.90 -2.36
C GLY A 149 -20.90 9.73 -0.83
N GLU A 150 -19.71 9.65 -0.24
CA GLU A 150 -19.51 9.53 1.21
C GLU A 150 -19.21 10.89 1.81
N ASP A 151 -20.26 11.72 1.94
CA ASP A 151 -20.16 13.14 2.32
C ASP A 151 -19.56 13.37 3.72
N GLU A 152 -19.66 12.40 4.63
CA GLU A 152 -19.06 12.44 5.97
C GLU A 152 -17.54 12.63 5.96
N TYR A 153 -16.87 12.21 4.90
CA TYR A 153 -15.42 12.44 4.74
C TYR A 153 -15.05 13.87 4.37
N SER A 154 -16.02 14.76 4.22
CA SER A 154 -15.78 16.21 4.05
C SER A 154 -15.27 16.89 5.31
N TYR A 155 -15.44 16.27 6.49
CA TYR A 155 -15.01 16.85 7.76
C TYR A 155 -13.55 16.53 8.03
N HIS A 156 -12.80 17.56 8.49
CA HIS A 156 -11.40 17.45 8.88
C HIS A 156 -11.26 17.89 10.34
N PHE A 157 -10.27 17.32 11.04
CA PHE A 157 -9.96 17.72 12.41
C PHE A 157 -9.53 19.19 12.48
N ASN A 158 -8.73 19.62 11.51
CA ASN A 158 -8.37 21.01 11.34
C ASN A 158 -9.23 21.59 10.20
N GLU A 159 -10.04 22.60 10.49
CA GLU A 159 -10.94 23.23 9.52
C GLU A 159 -10.22 23.92 8.34
N PHE A 160 -8.92 24.18 8.50
CA PHE A 160 -8.10 24.78 7.44
C PHE A 160 -7.51 23.73 6.49
N ASP A 161 -7.57 22.45 6.86
CA ASP A 161 -7.07 21.37 6.02
C ASP A 161 -7.97 21.20 4.78
N LYS A 162 -7.45 21.56 3.63
CA LYS A 162 -8.15 21.45 2.34
C LYS A 162 -7.17 21.33 1.18
N LEU A 163 -7.57 20.60 0.19
CA LEU A 163 -6.89 20.63 -1.11
C LEU A 163 -7.06 22.01 -1.76
N SER A 164 -6.01 22.46 -2.44
CA SER A 164 -6.13 23.60 -3.35
C SER A 164 -7.10 23.28 -4.50
N LEU A 165 -7.62 24.32 -5.17
CA LEU A 165 -8.48 24.13 -6.35
C LEU A 165 -7.77 23.30 -7.45
N SER A 166 -6.46 23.49 -7.63
CA SER A 166 -5.68 22.74 -8.60
C SER A 166 -5.62 21.25 -8.23
N GLN A 167 -5.35 20.93 -6.95
CA GLN A 167 -5.28 19.56 -6.47
C GLN A 167 -6.63 18.84 -6.56
N SER A 168 -7.73 19.50 -6.14
CA SER A 168 -9.05 18.91 -6.20
C SER A 168 -9.53 18.67 -7.64
N ASN A 169 -9.31 19.61 -8.56
CA ASN A 169 -9.61 19.44 -9.98
C ASN A 169 -8.78 18.31 -10.61
N TYR A 170 -7.51 18.20 -10.25
CA TYR A 170 -6.66 17.14 -10.72
C TYR A 170 -7.14 15.77 -10.23
N ALA A 171 -7.39 15.63 -8.93
CA ALA A 171 -7.87 14.38 -8.35
C ALA A 171 -9.21 13.95 -8.95
N GLU A 172 -10.17 14.87 -9.09
CA GLU A 172 -11.47 14.59 -9.71
C GLU A 172 -11.33 14.10 -11.15
N LYS A 173 -10.47 14.77 -11.95
CA LYS A 173 -10.21 14.37 -13.33
C LYS A 173 -9.62 12.95 -13.42
N GLN A 174 -8.61 12.66 -12.61
CA GLN A 174 -7.96 11.35 -12.61
C GLN A 174 -8.92 10.25 -12.13
N PHE A 175 -9.70 10.54 -11.09
CA PHE A 175 -10.68 9.60 -10.57
C PHE A 175 -11.78 9.26 -11.59
N LYS A 176 -12.33 10.26 -12.28
CA LYS A 176 -13.31 10.06 -13.36
C LYS A 176 -12.73 9.24 -14.52
N GLN A 177 -11.47 9.51 -14.88
CA GLN A 177 -10.78 8.74 -15.93
C GLN A 177 -10.60 7.28 -15.52
N PHE A 178 -10.16 7.02 -14.30
CA PHE A 178 -10.03 5.66 -13.78
C PHE A 178 -11.37 4.95 -13.74
N LYS A 179 -12.43 5.54 -13.18
CA LYS A 179 -13.77 4.93 -13.12
C LYS A 179 -14.30 4.57 -14.51
N LYS A 180 -14.12 5.44 -15.50
CA LYS A 180 -14.51 5.17 -16.89
C LYS A 180 -13.73 3.98 -17.48
N TRP A 181 -12.42 3.94 -17.24
CA TRP A 181 -11.57 2.83 -17.68
C TRP A 181 -11.95 1.53 -16.97
N TRP A 182 -12.11 1.55 -15.65
CA TRP A 182 -12.46 0.40 -14.81
C TRP A 182 -13.76 -0.26 -15.23
N ASN A 183 -14.80 0.52 -15.48
CA ASN A 183 -16.10 0.00 -15.93
C ASN A 183 -16.01 -0.74 -17.28
N ASN A 184 -15.13 -0.29 -18.19
CA ASN A 184 -14.95 -0.95 -19.48
C ASN A 184 -14.01 -2.17 -19.40
N TRP A 185 -13.06 -2.15 -18.47
CA TRP A 185 -12.06 -3.20 -18.31
C TRP A 185 -12.59 -4.40 -17.53
N ASN A 186 -13.52 -4.17 -16.61
CA ASN A 186 -14.08 -5.19 -15.72
C ASN A 186 -15.34 -5.87 -16.31
N ASN A 187 -15.82 -5.41 -17.48
CA ASN A 187 -16.88 -6.04 -18.25
C ASN A 187 -16.28 -6.85 -19.40
#